data_d4d6a63a178960641be59c4fd78e3399
#
_entry.id   d4d6a63a178960641be59c4fd78e3399
#
_cell.length_a   1.000
_cell.length_b   1.000
_cell.length_c   1.000
_cell.angle_alpha   90.00
_cell.angle_beta   90.00
_cell.angle_gamma   90.00
#
_symmetry.space_group_name_H-M   'P 1'
#
loop_
_entity.id
_entity.type
_entity.pdbx_description
1 polymer ?
#
loop_
_entity_poly.entity_id
_entity_poly.type
_entity_poly.pdbx_seq_one_letter_code
_entity_poly.pdbx_strand_id
1 'polypeptide(L)'
;EQSRIVARIEELFSELDKAVGTLKTTKEQLEVYRQAVLVDAFRVATNSTHLKIGYVCAKIVDCPHSTPKWEKNGKLCLRTTNFKRGYLDLQSPNYVSEETFNDRNRRIIPQPGDVLYSREGSVLGIACTIPSNVYPCLGQRMMLLRSGEKLNNRYLMHYLNSPMVTNHVIATKGGTGSPHINVGDIKEFQIPIPSLEEQSNIVCQIEEQLSSCDNVE
;
A
#
# COMPACT_ATOMS: atom_id res chain seq x y z
N GLU A 1 10.83 -52.13 12.73
CA GLU A 1 9.88 -51.07 13.13
C GLU A 1 10.52 -49.70 13.02
N GLN A 2 11.69 -49.44 13.66
CA GLN A 2 12.37 -48.14 13.62
C GLN A 2 12.66 -47.67 12.18
N SER A 3 13.19 -48.52 11.30
CA SER A 3 13.47 -48.16 9.90
C SER A 3 12.22 -47.75 9.14
N ARG A 4 11.08 -48.39 9.42
CA ARG A 4 9.78 -48.04 8.81
C ARG A 4 9.27 -46.68 9.26
N ILE A 5 9.47 -46.38 10.53
CA ILE A 5 9.13 -45.08 11.13
C ILE A 5 9.96 -43.96 10.48
N VAL A 6 11.30 -44.18 10.41
CA VAL A 6 12.20 -43.21 9.77
C VAL A 6 11.82 -42.94 8.31
N ALA A 7 11.62 -44.01 7.51
CA ALA A 7 11.23 -43.84 6.11
C ALA A 7 9.92 -43.09 5.95
N ARG A 8 8.94 -43.32 6.83
CA ARG A 8 7.66 -42.58 6.78
C ARG A 8 7.81 -41.12 7.16
N ILE A 9 8.70 -40.81 8.13
CA ILE A 9 9.02 -39.44 8.50
C ILE A 9 9.70 -38.70 7.33
N GLU A 10 10.68 -39.34 6.68
CA GLU A 10 11.39 -38.76 5.53
C GLU A 10 10.45 -38.50 4.35
N GLU A 11 9.53 -39.40 4.07
CA GLU A 11 8.49 -39.25 3.06
C GLU A 11 7.60 -38.04 3.36
N LEU A 12 7.09 -37.92 4.59
CA LEU A 12 6.24 -36.81 5.02
C LEU A 12 6.97 -35.45 4.95
N PHE A 13 8.24 -35.39 5.33
CA PHE A 13 9.03 -34.18 5.18
C PHE A 13 9.24 -33.80 3.72
N SER A 14 9.50 -34.79 2.83
CA SER A 14 9.62 -34.53 1.40
C SER A 14 8.32 -34.02 0.78
N GLU A 15 7.18 -34.53 1.19
CA GLU A 15 5.86 -34.04 0.77
C GLU A 15 5.60 -32.60 1.28
N LEU A 16 5.96 -32.33 2.52
CA LEU A 16 5.85 -31.00 3.13
C LEU A 16 6.73 -29.98 2.40
N ASP A 17 7.98 -30.32 2.11
CA ASP A 17 8.91 -29.44 1.39
C ASP A 17 8.40 -29.10 -0.02
N LYS A 18 7.82 -30.07 -0.72
CA LYS A 18 7.18 -29.86 -2.03
C LYS A 18 5.97 -28.92 -1.91
N ALA A 19 5.12 -29.12 -0.90
CA ALA A 19 3.96 -28.27 -0.67
C ALA A 19 4.36 -26.82 -0.36
N VAL A 20 5.36 -26.63 0.51
CA VAL A 20 5.93 -25.29 0.82
C VAL A 20 6.55 -24.66 -0.43
N GLY A 21 7.28 -25.41 -1.25
CA GLY A 21 7.81 -24.93 -2.53
C GLY A 21 6.72 -24.47 -3.47
N THR A 22 5.64 -25.25 -3.62
CA THR A 22 4.49 -24.89 -4.45
C THR A 22 3.81 -23.62 -3.97
N LEU A 23 3.57 -23.47 -2.65
CA LEU A 23 2.97 -22.27 -2.06
C LEU A 23 3.82 -21.03 -2.32
N LYS A 24 5.14 -21.12 -2.19
CA LYS A 24 6.05 -20.01 -2.51
C LYS A 24 5.93 -19.57 -3.96
N THR A 25 5.98 -20.54 -4.89
CA THR A 25 5.85 -20.25 -6.33
C THR A 25 4.49 -19.64 -6.65
N THR A 26 3.40 -20.16 -6.08
CA THR A 26 2.06 -19.60 -6.27
C THR A 26 1.98 -18.16 -5.77
N LYS A 27 2.56 -17.88 -4.60
CA LYS A 27 2.60 -16.50 -4.07
C LYS A 27 3.36 -15.54 -5.00
N GLU A 28 4.49 -15.96 -5.54
CA GLU A 28 5.26 -15.16 -6.51
C GLU A 28 4.45 -14.92 -7.79
N GLN A 29 3.75 -15.94 -8.29
CA GLN A 29 2.89 -15.81 -9.47
C GLN A 29 1.71 -14.87 -9.22
N LEU A 30 1.10 -14.88 -8.04
CA LEU A 30 0.04 -13.95 -7.66
C LEU A 30 0.53 -12.50 -7.65
N GLU A 31 1.74 -12.23 -7.13
CA GLU A 31 2.32 -10.88 -7.19
C GLU A 31 2.53 -10.42 -8.63
N VAL A 32 3.04 -11.27 -9.52
CA VAL A 32 3.20 -10.95 -10.95
C VAL A 32 1.83 -10.68 -11.59
N TYR A 33 0.83 -11.49 -11.30
CA TYR A 33 -0.53 -11.30 -11.81
C TYR A 33 -1.12 -9.96 -11.33
N ARG A 34 -1.01 -9.63 -10.02
CA ARG A 34 -1.47 -8.34 -9.47
C ARG A 34 -0.85 -7.16 -10.20
N GLN A 35 0.45 -7.23 -10.48
CA GLN A 35 1.14 -6.17 -11.23
C GLN A 35 0.67 -6.09 -12.69
N ALA A 36 0.44 -7.23 -13.34
CA ALA A 36 -0.07 -7.28 -14.71
C ALA A 36 -1.47 -6.68 -14.83
N VAL A 37 -2.37 -6.98 -13.88
CA VAL A 37 -3.71 -6.38 -13.80
C VAL A 37 -3.61 -4.85 -13.74
N LEU A 38 -2.75 -4.30 -12.89
CA LEU A 38 -2.57 -2.85 -12.77
C LEU A 38 -2.02 -2.23 -14.06
N VAL A 39 -1.04 -2.87 -14.71
CA VAL A 39 -0.51 -2.39 -16.00
C VAL A 39 -1.60 -2.35 -17.06
N ASP A 40 -2.38 -3.42 -17.19
CA ASP A 40 -3.43 -3.50 -18.21
C ASP A 40 -4.56 -2.49 -17.96
N ALA A 41 -5.01 -2.37 -16.73
CA ALA A 41 -6.05 -1.45 -16.33
C ALA A 41 -5.68 0.03 -16.60
N PHE A 42 -4.45 0.43 -16.31
CA PHE A 42 -4.00 1.81 -16.56
C PHE A 42 -3.60 2.07 -18.02
N ARG A 43 -3.39 1.03 -18.83
CA ARG A 43 -3.09 1.18 -20.26
C ARG A 43 -4.23 1.86 -21.01
N VAL A 44 -5.49 1.61 -20.66
CA VAL A 44 -6.65 2.26 -21.29
C VAL A 44 -6.71 3.77 -21.01
N ALA A 45 -6.11 4.21 -19.90
CA ALA A 45 -6.07 5.62 -19.52
C ALA A 45 -4.88 6.40 -20.11
N THR A 46 -3.97 5.76 -20.85
CA THR A 46 -2.74 6.41 -21.36
C THR A 46 -3.00 7.55 -22.33
N ASN A 47 -4.13 7.55 -23.02
CA ASN A 47 -4.54 8.63 -23.94
C ASN A 47 -5.18 9.84 -23.23
N SER A 48 -5.41 9.75 -21.91
CA SER A 48 -5.96 10.84 -21.12
C SER A 48 -4.90 11.90 -20.81
N THR A 49 -5.33 13.08 -20.43
CA THR A 49 -4.41 14.14 -19.97
C THR A 49 -3.66 13.65 -18.73
N HIS A 50 -2.33 13.74 -18.79
CA HIS A 50 -1.47 13.43 -17.63
C HIS A 50 -1.23 14.68 -16.81
N LEU A 51 -1.49 14.61 -15.52
CA LEU A 51 -1.26 15.70 -14.58
C LEU A 51 -0.37 15.23 -13.44
N LYS A 52 0.37 16.16 -12.84
CA LYS A 52 1.16 15.87 -11.64
C LYS A 52 0.23 15.57 -10.47
N ILE A 53 0.59 14.57 -9.65
CA ILE A 53 -0.17 14.22 -8.42
C ILE A 53 -0.31 15.44 -7.52
N GLY A 54 0.72 16.30 -7.47
CA GLY A 54 0.68 17.55 -6.72
C GLY A 54 -0.43 18.53 -7.12
N TYR A 55 -0.92 18.47 -8.35
CA TYR A 55 -1.99 19.34 -8.84
C TYR A 55 -3.39 18.76 -8.67
N VAL A 56 -3.51 17.43 -8.66
CA VAL A 56 -4.82 16.75 -8.61
C VAL A 56 -5.21 16.33 -7.20
N CYS A 57 -4.28 16.34 -6.24
CA CYS A 57 -4.57 16.14 -4.84
C CYS A 57 -4.94 17.46 -4.15
N ALA A 58 -6.02 17.47 -3.38
CA ALA A 58 -6.43 18.61 -2.56
C ALA A 58 -5.43 18.89 -1.43
N LYS A 59 -4.83 17.82 -0.86
CA LYS A 59 -3.80 17.91 0.18
C LYS A 59 -2.77 16.78 0.02
N ILE A 60 -1.51 17.13 0.24
CA ILE A 60 -0.40 16.18 0.35
C ILE A 60 0.39 16.58 1.58
N VAL A 61 0.37 15.75 2.61
CA VAL A 61 0.93 16.07 3.93
C VAL A 61 1.87 14.96 4.38
N ASP A 62 3.08 15.36 4.75
CA ASP A 62 4.07 14.46 5.35
C ASP A 62 3.75 14.19 6.81
N CYS A 63 4.00 12.96 7.27
CA CYS A 63 3.86 12.59 8.67
C CYS A 63 4.92 13.30 9.55
N PRO A 64 4.71 13.38 10.86
CA PRO A 64 5.77 13.74 11.79
C PRO A 64 6.92 12.73 11.73
N HIS A 65 8.18 13.20 11.71
CA HIS A 65 9.36 12.32 11.60
C HIS A 65 9.78 11.69 12.94
N SER A 66 9.19 12.13 14.05
CA SER A 66 9.46 11.57 15.38
C SER A 66 8.76 10.25 15.60
N THR A 67 9.40 9.32 16.32
CA THR A 67 8.75 8.09 16.79
C THR A 67 7.69 8.46 17.84
N PRO A 68 6.43 7.99 17.71
CA PRO A 68 5.42 8.19 18.75
C PRO A 68 5.79 7.44 20.03
N LYS A 69 5.37 7.97 21.17
CA LYS A 69 5.36 7.22 22.41
C LYS A 69 4.16 6.26 22.38
N TRP A 70 4.45 4.97 22.29
CA TRP A 70 3.44 3.93 22.20
C TRP A 70 2.81 3.63 23.55
N GLU A 71 1.49 3.40 23.55
CA GLU A 71 0.70 3.02 24.70
C GLU A 71 0.02 1.66 24.48
N LYS A 72 -0.37 0.99 25.54
CA LYS A 72 -1.13 -0.28 25.44
C LYS A 72 -2.55 -0.08 24.94
N ASN A 73 -3.16 1.05 25.28
CA ASN A 73 -4.51 1.45 24.89
C ASN A 73 -4.53 2.94 24.57
N GLY A 74 -5.51 3.43 23.84
CA GLY A 74 -5.65 4.86 23.53
C GLY A 74 -6.20 5.12 22.14
N LYS A 75 -5.66 6.12 21.46
CA LYS A 75 -6.02 6.50 20.10
C LYS A 75 -5.20 5.73 19.09
N LEU A 76 -5.82 5.28 18.01
CA LEU A 76 -5.16 4.54 16.94
C LEU A 76 -4.07 5.38 16.26
N CYS A 77 -2.86 4.83 16.18
CA CYS A 77 -1.75 5.43 15.45
C CYS A 77 -1.16 4.42 14.46
N LEU A 78 -1.15 4.76 13.19
CA LEU A 78 -0.71 3.85 12.14
C LEU A 78 0.82 3.76 12.05
N ARG A 79 1.29 2.56 11.74
CA ARG A 79 2.67 2.27 11.34
C ARG A 79 2.70 1.81 9.89
N THR A 80 3.83 1.95 9.22
CA THR A 80 3.99 1.42 7.85
C THR A 80 3.83 -0.10 7.79
N THR A 81 4.02 -0.82 8.90
CA THR A 81 3.73 -2.27 9.01
C THR A 81 2.25 -2.61 8.86
N ASN A 82 1.34 -1.65 9.10
CA ASN A 82 -0.09 -1.81 8.84
C ASN A 82 -0.45 -1.67 7.34
N PHE A 83 0.49 -1.21 6.50
CA PHE A 83 0.20 -0.96 5.09
C PHE A 83 0.33 -2.25 4.29
N LYS A 84 -0.75 -2.60 3.63
CA LYS A 84 -0.81 -3.61 2.58
C LYS A 84 -1.19 -2.91 1.28
N ARG A 85 -0.85 -3.51 0.13
CA ARG A 85 -1.24 -2.94 -1.16
C ARG A 85 -2.76 -2.92 -1.27
N GLY A 86 -3.34 -1.72 -1.23
CA GLY A 86 -4.78 -1.52 -1.34
C GLY A 86 -5.54 -1.36 -0.02
N TYR A 87 -5.05 -1.86 1.11
CA TYR A 87 -5.78 -1.82 2.38
C TYR A 87 -4.88 -1.64 3.61
N LEU A 88 -5.50 -1.30 4.74
CA LEU A 88 -4.86 -1.26 6.05
C LEU A 88 -5.13 -2.55 6.83
N ASP A 89 -4.05 -3.22 7.23
CA ASP A 89 -4.12 -4.33 8.18
C ASP A 89 -4.15 -3.77 9.62
N LEU A 90 -5.27 -3.94 10.27
CA LEU A 90 -5.54 -3.48 11.63
C LEU A 90 -5.65 -4.63 12.65
N GLN A 91 -5.18 -5.84 12.32
CA GLN A 91 -5.20 -6.98 13.25
C GLN A 91 -4.30 -6.74 14.47
N SER A 92 -3.22 -5.98 14.31
CA SER A 92 -2.31 -5.59 15.38
C SER A 92 -2.23 -4.06 15.48
N PRO A 93 -3.25 -3.40 16.06
CA PRO A 93 -3.30 -1.95 16.16
C PRO A 93 -2.26 -1.43 17.16
N ASN A 94 -1.77 -0.23 16.91
CA ASN A 94 -0.88 0.48 17.82
C ASN A 94 -1.58 1.73 18.34
N TYR A 95 -1.33 2.07 19.59
CA TYR A 95 -2.02 3.16 20.26
C TYR A 95 -1.06 4.21 20.80
N VAL A 96 -1.57 5.42 20.96
CA VAL A 96 -0.89 6.56 21.56
C VAL A 96 -1.84 7.29 22.52
N SER A 97 -1.29 8.14 23.38
CA SER A 97 -2.10 9.03 24.23
C SER A 97 -2.91 10.01 23.36
N GLU A 98 -3.96 10.57 23.95
CA GLU A 98 -4.78 11.60 23.29
C GLU A 98 -3.98 12.87 22.97
N GLU A 99 -3.04 13.25 23.83
CA GLU A 99 -2.12 14.36 23.59
C GLU A 99 -1.25 14.10 22.35
N THR A 100 -0.61 12.92 22.26
CA THR A 100 0.19 12.53 21.09
C THR A 100 -0.67 12.46 19.83
N PHE A 101 -1.90 11.95 19.91
CA PHE A 101 -2.84 11.90 18.81
C PHE A 101 -3.16 13.29 18.27
N ASN A 102 -3.48 14.23 19.15
CA ASN A 102 -3.79 15.61 18.79
C ASN A 102 -2.58 16.32 18.20
N ASP A 103 -1.39 16.13 18.77
CA ASP A 103 -0.15 16.70 18.24
C ASP A 103 0.16 16.20 16.81
N ARG A 104 0.00 14.91 16.55
CA ARG A 104 0.24 14.31 15.24
C ARG A 104 -0.78 14.74 14.18
N ASN A 105 -1.97 15.10 14.60
CA ASN A 105 -3.05 15.56 13.73
C ASN A 105 -3.09 17.07 13.50
N ARG A 106 -2.12 17.84 14.02
CA ARG A 106 -2.06 19.31 13.87
C ARG A 106 -2.04 19.76 12.41
N ARG A 107 -1.35 19.04 11.52
CA ARG A 107 -1.21 19.43 10.10
C ARG A 107 -2.43 19.03 9.30
N ILE A 108 -2.98 17.87 9.59
CA ILE A 108 -4.17 17.30 8.96
C ILE A 108 -4.75 16.22 9.87
N ILE A 109 -6.07 16.17 9.93
CA ILE A 109 -6.80 15.06 10.54
C ILE A 109 -7.07 14.05 9.43
N PRO A 110 -6.48 12.84 9.49
CA PRO A 110 -6.76 11.79 8.51
C PRO A 110 -8.23 11.39 8.53
N GLN A 111 -8.80 11.15 7.37
CA GLN A 111 -10.22 10.84 7.18
C GLN A 111 -10.39 9.56 6.37
N PRO A 112 -11.52 8.85 6.50
CA PRO A 112 -11.88 7.77 5.59
C PRO A 112 -11.75 8.21 4.12
N GLY A 113 -11.14 7.35 3.31
CA GLY A 113 -10.88 7.62 1.91
C GLY A 113 -9.55 8.34 1.61
N ASP A 114 -8.86 8.93 2.60
CA ASP A 114 -7.51 9.43 2.37
C ASP A 114 -6.58 8.29 1.95
N VAL A 115 -5.71 8.56 0.99
CA VAL A 115 -4.67 7.63 0.55
C VAL A 115 -3.43 7.83 1.41
N LEU A 116 -2.95 6.75 1.98
CA LEU A 116 -1.69 6.70 2.71
C LEU A 116 -0.62 6.06 1.83
N TYR A 117 0.58 6.61 1.87
CA TYR A 117 1.71 6.11 1.09
C TYR A 117 2.96 5.98 1.95
N SER A 118 3.58 4.80 1.92
CA SER A 118 4.83 4.54 2.63
C SER A 118 6.01 5.07 1.81
N ARG A 119 6.79 6.00 2.36
CA ARG A 119 7.87 6.68 1.65
C ARG A 119 9.28 6.34 2.13
N GLU A 120 9.40 5.51 3.17
CA GLU A 120 10.69 5.12 3.75
C GLU A 120 10.69 3.68 4.29
N GLY A 121 11.87 3.06 4.29
CA GLY A 121 12.13 1.79 4.95
C GLY A 121 11.77 0.56 4.13
N SER A 122 11.63 -0.59 4.80
CA SER A 122 11.40 -1.89 4.17
C SER A 122 10.05 -2.00 3.44
N VAL A 123 9.09 -1.16 3.80
CA VAL A 123 7.72 -1.14 3.24
C VAL A 123 7.55 0.03 2.27
N LEU A 124 8.64 0.51 1.63
CA LEU A 124 8.61 1.63 0.71
C LEU A 124 7.73 1.35 -0.52
N GLY A 125 6.92 2.36 -0.92
CA GLY A 125 6.18 2.33 -2.17
C GLY A 125 4.84 1.58 -2.10
N ILE A 126 4.26 1.44 -0.90
CA ILE A 126 2.93 0.85 -0.71
C ILE A 126 1.91 1.96 -0.46
N ALA A 127 0.81 1.92 -1.21
CA ALA A 127 -0.36 2.75 -1.03
C ALA A 127 -1.55 1.93 -0.49
N CYS A 128 -2.31 2.54 0.43
CA CYS A 128 -3.57 2.01 0.94
C CYS A 128 -4.55 3.15 1.24
N THR A 129 -5.82 2.84 1.39
CA THR A 129 -6.84 3.82 1.79
C THR A 129 -7.26 3.63 3.23
N ILE A 130 -7.63 4.72 3.91
CA ILE A 130 -8.23 4.66 5.24
C ILE A 130 -9.67 4.15 5.08
N PRO A 131 -10.04 3.03 5.76
CA PRO A 131 -11.39 2.48 5.71
C PRO A 131 -12.45 3.39 6.33
N SER A 132 -13.72 3.15 6.02
CA SER A 132 -14.85 3.78 6.70
C SER A 132 -14.77 3.54 8.20
N ASN A 133 -15.14 4.55 9.00
CA ASN A 133 -15.15 4.49 10.48
C ASN A 133 -13.77 4.31 11.16
N VAL A 134 -12.67 4.52 10.43
CA VAL A 134 -11.30 4.51 10.99
C VAL A 134 -10.75 5.94 11.00
N TYR A 135 -10.38 6.43 12.18
CA TYR A 135 -9.87 7.80 12.39
C TYR A 135 -8.54 7.74 13.13
N PRO A 136 -7.43 7.50 12.45
CA PRO A 136 -6.12 7.34 13.06
C PRO A 136 -5.35 8.65 13.14
N CYS A 137 -4.21 8.66 13.84
CA CYS A 137 -3.11 9.55 13.52
C CYS A 137 -1.99 8.81 12.80
N LEU A 138 -1.10 9.56 12.15
CA LEU A 138 -0.01 8.99 11.37
C LEU A 138 1.25 8.80 12.22
N GLY A 139 1.86 7.64 12.11
CA GLY A 139 3.19 7.34 12.64
C GLY A 139 4.29 8.04 11.88
N GLN A 140 5.38 7.33 11.58
CA GLN A 140 6.50 7.84 10.79
C GLN A 140 6.58 7.15 9.43
N ARG A 141 7.40 7.73 8.50
CA ARG A 141 7.79 7.12 7.22
C ARG A 141 6.64 6.96 6.23
N MET A 142 5.59 7.75 6.40
CA MET A 142 4.41 7.73 5.55
C MET A 142 3.98 9.15 5.23
N MET A 143 3.11 9.29 4.26
CA MET A 143 2.45 10.53 3.94
C MET A 143 0.98 10.28 3.62
N LEU A 144 0.19 11.34 3.67
CA LEU A 144 -1.22 11.33 3.34
C LEU A 144 -1.44 12.13 2.06
N LEU A 145 -2.20 11.55 1.13
CA LEU A 145 -2.70 12.21 -0.06
C LEU A 145 -4.24 12.20 0.00
N ARG A 146 -4.84 13.38 -0.03
CA ARG A 146 -6.28 13.58 -0.15
C ARG A 146 -6.60 13.96 -1.58
N SER A 147 -7.39 13.15 -2.27
CA SER A 147 -7.81 13.41 -3.64
C SER A 147 -8.56 14.72 -3.76
N GLY A 148 -8.36 15.44 -4.87
CA GLY A 148 -9.18 16.57 -5.25
C GLY A 148 -10.44 16.11 -5.99
N GLU A 149 -11.27 17.08 -6.39
CA GLU A 149 -12.59 16.84 -7.00
C GLU A 149 -12.55 16.03 -8.31
N LYS A 150 -11.42 16.04 -9.02
CA LYS A 150 -11.25 15.34 -10.31
C LYS A 150 -10.58 13.98 -10.18
N LEU A 151 -10.31 13.53 -8.97
CA LEU A 151 -9.51 12.32 -8.71
C LEU A 151 -10.21 11.38 -7.74
N ASN A 152 -10.53 10.18 -8.21
CA ASN A 152 -11.01 9.10 -7.36
C ASN A 152 -9.87 8.59 -6.46
N ASN A 153 -10.09 8.49 -5.17
CA ASN A 153 -9.08 8.09 -4.19
C ASN A 153 -8.59 6.65 -4.38
N ARG A 154 -9.47 5.70 -4.75
CA ARG A 154 -9.09 4.32 -5.03
C ARG A 154 -8.29 4.21 -6.33
N TYR A 155 -8.64 5.00 -7.34
CA TYR A 155 -7.87 5.13 -8.57
C TYR A 155 -6.44 5.61 -8.28
N LEU A 156 -6.29 6.68 -7.47
CA LEU A 156 -4.99 7.15 -7.02
C LEU A 156 -4.21 6.06 -6.28
N MET A 157 -4.86 5.37 -5.35
CA MET A 157 -4.24 4.30 -4.56
C MET A 157 -3.74 3.14 -5.44
N HIS A 158 -4.54 2.69 -6.41
CA HIS A 158 -4.12 1.65 -7.35
C HIS A 158 -3.00 2.12 -8.27
N TYR A 159 -3.06 3.38 -8.74
CA TYR A 159 -1.99 3.96 -9.56
C TYR A 159 -0.66 3.99 -8.82
N LEU A 160 -0.65 4.44 -7.56
CA LEU A 160 0.56 4.46 -6.72
C LEU A 160 1.13 3.05 -6.46
N ASN A 161 0.31 2.02 -6.48
CA ASN A 161 0.73 0.62 -6.35
C ASN A 161 1.14 -0.02 -7.69
N SER A 162 0.92 0.66 -8.82
CA SER A 162 1.20 0.13 -10.14
C SER A 162 2.69 0.12 -10.48
N PRO A 163 3.15 -0.72 -11.42
CA PRO A 163 4.52 -0.73 -11.92
C PRO A 163 4.99 0.61 -12.48
N MET A 164 4.08 1.47 -12.98
CA MET A 164 4.41 2.81 -13.47
C MET A 164 5.08 3.66 -12.38
N VAL A 165 4.60 3.55 -11.15
CA VAL A 165 5.15 4.26 -10.00
C VAL A 165 6.21 3.43 -9.27
N THR A 166 5.92 2.16 -8.97
CA THR A 166 6.82 1.33 -8.15
C THR A 166 8.17 1.09 -8.81
N ASN A 167 8.23 0.92 -10.15
CA ASN A 167 9.50 0.78 -10.87
C ASN A 167 10.34 2.07 -10.80
N HIS A 168 9.69 3.24 -10.89
CA HIS A 168 10.38 4.51 -10.72
C HIS A 168 10.95 4.65 -9.30
N VAL A 169 10.16 4.32 -8.29
CA VAL A 169 10.57 4.34 -6.87
C VAL A 169 11.74 3.38 -6.61
N ILE A 170 11.72 2.19 -7.23
CA ILE A 170 12.81 1.21 -7.12
C ILE A 170 14.08 1.73 -7.81
N ALA A 171 13.96 2.33 -8.98
CA ALA A 171 15.10 2.87 -9.72
C ALA A 171 15.79 4.05 -8.99
N THR A 172 15.03 4.84 -8.23
CA THR A 172 15.56 5.96 -7.43
C THR A 172 16.18 5.53 -6.09
N LYS A 173 16.13 4.25 -5.74
CA LYS A 173 16.74 3.67 -4.51
C LYS A 173 18.28 3.69 -4.50
N GLY A 174 18.95 4.45 -5.32
CA GLY A 174 20.41 4.52 -5.36
C GLY A 174 21.00 5.23 -4.14
N GLY A 175 21.61 4.46 -3.21
CA GLY A 175 22.37 5.01 -2.08
C GLY A 175 22.59 4.00 -0.96
N THR A 176 23.62 4.22 -0.15
CA THR A 176 24.00 3.38 1.02
C THR A 176 23.10 3.58 2.24
N GLY A 177 22.08 4.46 2.16
CA GLY A 177 21.14 4.76 3.24
C GLY A 177 19.84 3.94 3.19
N SER A 178 18.96 4.15 4.18
CA SER A 178 17.61 3.56 4.17
C SER A 178 16.86 4.04 2.92
N PRO A 179 16.23 3.14 2.14
CA PRO A 179 15.50 3.53 0.95
C PRO A 179 14.40 4.54 1.30
N HIS A 180 14.36 5.66 0.59
CA HIS A 180 13.33 6.68 0.80
C HIS A 180 13.01 7.40 -0.51
N ILE A 181 11.84 8.01 -0.57
CA ILE A 181 11.42 8.91 -1.63
C ILE A 181 10.96 10.24 -1.02
N ASN A 182 11.35 11.37 -1.62
CA ASN A 182 10.97 12.67 -1.12
C ASN A 182 9.52 13.00 -1.47
N VAL A 183 8.87 13.79 -0.63
CA VAL A 183 7.50 14.28 -0.89
C VAL A 183 7.44 15.09 -2.19
N GLY A 184 8.52 15.84 -2.51
CA GLY A 184 8.64 16.58 -3.77
C GLY A 184 8.56 15.65 -4.98
N ASP A 185 9.28 14.53 -4.95
CA ASP A 185 9.31 13.58 -6.06
C ASP A 185 7.94 12.93 -6.28
N ILE A 186 7.22 12.60 -5.19
CA ILE A 186 5.86 12.05 -5.27
C ILE A 186 4.89 13.05 -5.90
N LYS A 187 5.03 14.34 -5.61
CA LYS A 187 4.19 15.39 -6.24
C LYS A 187 4.41 15.52 -7.74
N GLU A 188 5.59 15.19 -8.21
CA GLU A 188 5.95 15.25 -9.63
C GLU A 188 5.50 14.03 -10.44
N PHE A 189 5.07 12.93 -9.81
CA PHE A 189 4.53 11.77 -10.53
C PHE A 189 3.38 12.18 -11.42
N GLN A 190 3.45 11.76 -12.68
CA GLN A 190 2.42 11.98 -13.68
C GLN A 190 1.36 10.90 -13.56
N ILE A 191 0.09 11.27 -13.41
CA ILE A 191 -1.03 10.35 -13.37
C ILE A 191 -2.00 10.68 -14.51
N PRO A 192 -2.47 9.69 -15.29
CA PRO A 192 -3.51 9.92 -16.28
C PRO A 192 -4.83 10.26 -15.57
N ILE A 193 -5.54 11.28 -16.08
CA ILE A 193 -6.80 11.76 -15.49
C ILE A 193 -7.92 11.63 -16.54
N PRO A 194 -8.50 10.45 -16.71
CA PRO A 194 -9.75 10.28 -17.45
C PRO A 194 -10.93 10.85 -16.65
N SER A 195 -12.14 10.79 -17.20
CA SER A 195 -13.35 11.19 -16.46
C SER A 195 -13.50 10.39 -15.14
N LEU A 196 -14.21 10.94 -14.16
CA LEU A 196 -14.46 10.24 -12.88
C LEU A 196 -15.21 8.92 -13.08
N GLU A 197 -16.07 8.85 -14.08
CA GLU A 197 -16.76 7.62 -14.47
C GLU A 197 -15.77 6.56 -14.97
N GLU A 198 -14.86 6.93 -15.87
CA GLU A 198 -13.81 6.02 -16.35
C GLU A 198 -12.86 5.60 -15.24
N GLN A 199 -12.45 6.53 -14.34
CA GLN A 199 -11.68 6.19 -13.16
C GLN A 199 -12.39 5.13 -12.29
N SER A 200 -13.70 5.29 -12.07
CA SER A 200 -14.51 4.35 -11.29
C SER A 200 -14.64 3.00 -11.97
N ASN A 201 -14.79 2.97 -13.29
CA ASN A 201 -14.82 1.73 -14.07
C ASN A 201 -13.48 0.99 -14.01
N ILE A 202 -12.36 1.71 -14.13
CA ILE A 202 -11.01 1.13 -13.98
C ILE A 202 -10.82 0.53 -12.57
N VAL A 203 -11.24 1.24 -11.53
CA VAL A 203 -11.20 0.74 -10.16
C VAL A 203 -12.01 -0.54 -10.01
N CYS A 204 -13.24 -0.55 -10.52
CA CYS A 204 -14.12 -1.73 -10.47
C CYS A 204 -13.47 -2.95 -11.15
N GLN A 205 -12.90 -2.78 -12.35
CA GLN A 205 -12.19 -3.83 -13.07
C GLN A 205 -10.98 -4.37 -12.29
N ILE A 206 -10.16 -3.48 -11.74
CA ILE A 206 -9.01 -3.90 -10.92
C ILE A 206 -9.46 -4.73 -9.72
N GLU A 207 -10.46 -4.26 -8.99
CA GLU A 207 -10.93 -4.90 -7.75
C GLU A 207 -11.63 -6.23 -8.01
N GLU A 208 -12.39 -6.34 -9.09
CA GLU A 208 -12.98 -7.59 -9.54
C GLU A 208 -11.91 -8.64 -9.86
N GLN A 209 -10.88 -8.26 -10.61
CA GLN A 209 -9.79 -9.18 -10.96
C GLN A 209 -8.94 -9.55 -9.75
N LEU A 210 -8.67 -8.60 -8.84
CA LEU A 210 -7.86 -8.86 -7.65
C LEU A 210 -8.61 -9.65 -6.56
N SER A 211 -9.94 -9.54 -6.49
CA SER A 211 -10.75 -10.29 -5.50
C SER A 211 -10.56 -11.80 -5.63
N SER A 212 -10.29 -12.28 -6.83
CA SER A 212 -9.98 -13.71 -7.06
C SER A 212 -8.67 -14.16 -6.42
N CYS A 213 -7.73 -13.23 -6.22
CA CYS A 213 -6.43 -13.50 -5.60
C CYS A 213 -6.50 -13.51 -4.08
N ASP A 214 -7.36 -12.68 -3.49
CA ASP A 214 -7.48 -12.52 -2.03
C ASP A 214 -8.10 -13.77 -1.36
N ASN A 215 -8.79 -14.61 -2.13
CA ASN A 215 -9.36 -15.89 -1.67
C ASN A 215 -8.32 -17.02 -1.61
N VAL A 216 -7.08 -16.81 -2.04
CA VAL A 216 -6.01 -17.82 -2.12
C VAL A 216 -4.94 -17.60 -1.02
N GLU A 217 -4.92 -16.45 -0.36
CA GLU A 217 -4.04 -16.13 0.78
C GLU A 217 -4.67 -16.53 2.12
#